data_0552951504d190f4a26d0aa6ff132225
#
_entry.id   0552951504d190f4a26d0aa6ff132225
#
_cell.length_a   1.000
_cell.length_b   1.000
_cell.length_c   1.000
_cell.angle_alpha   90.00
_cell.angle_beta   90.00
_cell.angle_gamma   90.00
#
_symmetry.space_group_name_H-M   'P 1'
#
loop_
_entity.id
_entity.type
_entity.pdbx_description
1 polymer ?
#
loop_
_entity_poly.entity_id
_entity_poly.type
_entity_poly.pdbx_seq_one_letter_code
_entity_poly.pdbx_strand_id
1 'polypeptide(L)'
;MKNKIHCIIISGVHSAIDKVGLAKEIQKNIKGSSSYKYLDPCLNVLKPKTNNYITIGQIMEDIIIKERKGDYLGATIQVTPHVTEAIRQWIVNTNSDKTITVIGGNVGDMENLVCLESVREMKMRENTKIILYAPIQYLETAGELKTKPVQHVAKEAMRLGIRPDVLCLDSDKELHDSELKKIELYTAVPKKNIIWHTNGMKDCAKKIVKIIYGRNK
;
A
#
# COMPACT_ATOMS: atom_id res chain seq x y z
N MET A 1 -15.00 14.23 14.51
CA MET A 1 -14.91 13.35 13.31
C MET A 1 -14.54 11.96 13.78
N LYS A 2 -15.29 10.90 13.37
CA LYS A 2 -14.88 9.52 13.66
C LYS A 2 -13.48 9.32 13.09
N ASN A 3 -12.60 8.69 13.86
CA ASN A 3 -11.20 8.46 13.48
C ASN A 3 -11.16 7.38 12.37
N LYS A 4 -11.34 7.80 11.10
CA LYS A 4 -11.24 6.88 9.96
C LYS A 4 -9.83 6.30 9.90
N ILE A 5 -9.70 5.01 9.57
CA ILE A 5 -8.41 4.35 9.42
C ILE A 5 -8.24 3.98 7.95
N HIS A 6 -7.15 4.47 7.35
CA HIS A 6 -6.77 4.17 5.96
C HIS A 6 -5.62 3.16 5.97
N CYS A 7 -5.89 1.95 5.51
CA CYS A 7 -4.87 0.93 5.32
C CYS A 7 -4.41 0.93 3.85
N ILE A 8 -3.14 1.17 3.62
CA ILE A 8 -2.55 1.20 2.28
C ILE A 8 -1.67 -0.02 2.10
N ILE A 9 -1.89 -0.78 1.02
CA ILE A 9 -1.05 -1.92 0.62
C ILE A 9 -0.18 -1.49 -0.55
N ILE A 10 1.12 -1.50 -0.34
CA ILE A 10 2.15 -1.31 -1.37
C ILE A 10 2.92 -2.62 -1.54
N SER A 11 3.55 -2.82 -2.68
CA SER A 11 4.37 -4.01 -2.91
C SER A 11 5.75 -3.67 -3.46
N GLY A 12 6.60 -4.67 -3.42
CA GLY A 12 7.92 -4.61 -4.00
C GLY A 12 8.46 -5.98 -4.34
N VAL A 13 9.64 -6.02 -4.90
CA VAL A 13 10.33 -7.14 -5.53
C VAL A 13 9.78 -7.43 -6.93
N HIS A 14 8.49 -7.74 -7.05
CA HIS A 14 7.77 -7.83 -8.34
C HIS A 14 6.27 -7.56 -8.16
N SER A 15 5.60 -7.18 -9.25
CA SER A 15 4.19 -6.76 -9.23
C SER A 15 3.19 -7.94 -9.26
N ALA A 16 3.67 -9.16 -9.55
CA ALA A 16 2.81 -10.34 -9.71
C ALA A 16 2.24 -10.90 -8.39
N ILE A 17 2.62 -10.32 -7.25
CA ILE A 17 2.09 -10.72 -5.93
C ILE A 17 0.61 -10.32 -5.80
N ASP A 18 -0.23 -11.18 -5.24
CA ASP A 18 -1.68 -10.99 -5.16
C ASP A 18 -2.09 -9.99 -4.06
N LYS A 19 -1.82 -8.71 -4.28
CA LYS A 19 -2.23 -7.60 -3.40
C LYS A 19 -3.75 -7.51 -3.23
N VAL A 20 -4.48 -7.81 -4.29
CA VAL A 20 -5.95 -7.73 -4.32
C VAL A 20 -6.56 -8.83 -3.45
N GLY A 21 -6.04 -10.05 -3.56
CA GLY A 21 -6.43 -11.17 -2.70
C GLY A 21 -6.18 -10.85 -1.23
N LEU A 22 -4.98 -10.36 -0.89
CA LEU A 22 -4.67 -9.94 0.48
C LEU A 22 -5.64 -8.86 0.99
N ALA A 23 -5.92 -7.83 0.19
CA ALA A 23 -6.85 -6.77 0.57
C ALA A 23 -8.26 -7.29 0.83
N LYS A 24 -8.76 -8.17 -0.03
CA LYS A 24 -10.08 -8.81 0.12
C LYS A 24 -10.14 -9.69 1.37
N GLU A 25 -9.09 -10.45 1.66
CA GLU A 25 -9.03 -11.26 2.88
C GLU A 25 -8.96 -10.38 4.15
N ILE A 26 -8.21 -9.28 4.12
CA ILE A 26 -8.21 -8.30 5.21
C ILE A 26 -9.63 -7.74 5.38
N GLN A 27 -10.30 -7.32 4.30
CA GLN A 27 -11.64 -6.75 4.33
C GLN A 27 -12.66 -7.69 4.99
N LYS A 28 -12.66 -8.98 4.64
CA LYS A 28 -13.55 -10.00 5.23
C LYS A 28 -13.40 -10.13 6.75
N ASN A 29 -12.23 -9.84 7.29
CA ASN A 29 -11.93 -9.97 8.71
C ASN A 29 -12.13 -8.66 9.50
N ILE A 30 -12.46 -7.55 8.85
CA ILE A 30 -12.73 -6.27 9.50
C ILE A 30 -14.16 -6.27 10.07
N LYS A 31 -14.28 -5.91 11.35
CA LYS A 31 -15.59 -5.64 11.96
C LYS A 31 -16.06 -4.22 11.63
N GLY A 32 -17.34 -4.08 11.27
CA GLY A 32 -17.93 -2.79 10.94
C GLY A 32 -17.76 -2.38 9.47
N SER A 33 -18.02 -1.11 9.18
CA SER A 33 -18.02 -0.59 7.82
C SER A 33 -16.60 -0.53 7.26
N SER A 34 -16.41 -1.12 6.08
CA SER A 34 -15.13 -1.09 5.37
C SER A 34 -15.32 -0.96 3.87
N SER A 35 -14.39 -0.27 3.20
CA SER A 35 -14.34 -0.14 1.75
C SER A 35 -12.99 -0.59 1.20
N TYR A 36 -13.03 -1.09 -0.03
CA TYR A 36 -11.85 -1.48 -0.80
C TYR A 36 -11.67 -0.53 -1.97
N LYS A 37 -10.42 -0.15 -2.26
CA LYS A 37 -10.04 0.68 -3.41
C LYS A 37 -8.77 0.15 -4.08
N TYR A 38 -8.66 0.38 -5.38
CA TYR A 38 -7.47 0.07 -6.16
C TYR A 38 -7.05 1.29 -6.97
N LEU A 39 -5.86 1.81 -6.70
CA LEU A 39 -5.21 2.87 -7.46
C LEU A 39 -4.17 2.23 -8.39
N ASP A 40 -4.41 2.37 -9.69
CA ASP A 40 -3.52 1.86 -10.73
C ASP A 40 -2.57 2.98 -11.18
N PRO A 41 -1.25 2.82 -11.07
CA PRO A 41 -0.29 3.85 -11.46
C PRO A 41 -0.20 4.07 -12.97
N CYS A 42 -0.91 3.30 -13.78
CA CYS A 42 -0.89 3.44 -15.23
C CYS A 42 -1.57 4.73 -15.72
N LEU A 43 -1.23 5.14 -16.95
CA LEU A 43 -1.77 6.34 -17.60
C LEU A 43 -3.03 6.10 -18.43
N ASN A 44 -3.62 4.90 -18.36
CA ASN A 44 -4.81 4.56 -19.14
C ASN A 44 -6.03 5.37 -18.69
N VAL A 45 -6.61 6.16 -19.57
CA VAL A 45 -7.82 6.96 -19.30
C VAL A 45 -9.12 6.26 -19.71
N LEU A 46 -9.07 5.33 -20.68
CA LEU A 46 -10.25 4.64 -21.22
C LEU A 46 -10.78 3.51 -20.34
N LYS A 47 -10.05 3.10 -19.30
CA LYS A 47 -10.55 2.10 -18.35
C LYS A 47 -11.78 2.64 -17.61
N PRO A 48 -12.78 1.79 -17.26
CA PRO A 48 -13.91 2.24 -16.49
C PRO A 48 -13.50 2.80 -15.12
N LYS A 49 -13.79 4.09 -14.89
CA LYS A 49 -13.61 4.75 -13.61
C LYS A 49 -14.78 4.35 -12.69
N THR A 50 -14.46 3.90 -11.49
CA THR A 50 -15.46 3.53 -10.47
C THR A 50 -15.11 4.13 -9.11
N ASN A 51 -16.02 4.02 -8.15
CA ASN A 51 -15.75 4.52 -6.79
C ASN A 51 -14.57 3.78 -6.09
N ASN A 52 -14.22 2.60 -6.57
CA ASN A 52 -13.19 1.75 -5.98
C ASN A 52 -12.06 1.36 -6.95
N TYR A 53 -12.03 1.94 -8.15
CA TYR A 53 -10.93 1.79 -9.12
C TYR A 53 -10.70 3.09 -9.87
N ILE A 54 -9.44 3.53 -9.93
CA ILE A 54 -9.01 4.69 -10.72
C ILE A 54 -7.56 4.49 -11.18
N THR A 55 -7.21 5.13 -12.30
CA THR A 55 -5.83 5.21 -12.77
C THR A 55 -5.24 6.59 -12.51
N ILE A 56 -3.92 6.69 -12.47
CA ILE A 56 -3.24 8.00 -12.42
C ILE A 56 -3.55 8.83 -13.65
N GLY A 57 -3.63 8.21 -14.85
CA GLY A 57 -4.03 8.91 -16.07
C GLY A 57 -5.38 9.61 -15.92
N GLN A 58 -6.39 8.95 -15.34
CA GLN A 58 -7.71 9.55 -15.11
C GLN A 58 -7.66 10.70 -14.09
N ILE A 59 -6.83 10.61 -13.06
CA ILE A 59 -6.65 11.73 -12.11
C ILE A 59 -6.00 12.92 -12.78
N MET A 60 -4.95 12.69 -13.59
CA MET A 60 -4.26 13.74 -14.34
C MET A 60 -5.17 14.38 -15.38
N GLU A 61 -5.97 13.58 -16.09
CA GLU A 61 -6.95 14.07 -17.05
C GLU A 61 -7.98 15.00 -16.37
N ASP A 62 -8.55 14.58 -15.24
CA ASP A 62 -9.48 15.40 -14.45
C ASP A 62 -8.85 16.77 -14.06
N ILE A 63 -7.58 16.79 -13.69
CA ILE A 63 -6.84 18.01 -13.34
C ILE A 63 -6.63 18.90 -14.58
N ILE A 64 -6.21 18.32 -15.71
CA ILE A 64 -6.00 19.06 -16.97
C ILE A 64 -7.32 19.66 -17.47
N ILE A 65 -8.42 18.92 -17.38
CA ILE A 65 -9.75 19.43 -17.77
C ILE A 65 -10.17 20.62 -16.89
N LYS A 66 -9.94 20.56 -15.57
CA LYS A 66 -10.22 21.65 -14.64
C LYS A 66 -9.36 22.87 -14.93
N GLU A 67 -8.08 22.68 -15.21
CA GLU A 67 -7.16 23.77 -15.56
C GLU A 67 -7.65 24.48 -16.82
N ARG A 68 -7.97 23.76 -17.88
CA ARG A 68 -8.51 24.31 -19.15
C ARG A 68 -9.83 25.07 -18.97
N LYS A 69 -10.65 24.70 -17.99
CA LYS A 69 -11.91 25.41 -17.64
C LYS A 69 -11.67 26.66 -16.78
N GLY A 70 -10.44 26.90 -16.32
CA GLY A 70 -10.11 28.01 -15.43
C GLY A 70 -10.46 27.78 -13.97
N ASP A 71 -10.78 26.56 -13.54
CA ASP A 71 -11.17 26.25 -12.15
C ASP A 71 -10.05 26.57 -11.13
N TYR A 72 -8.81 26.70 -11.60
CA TYR A 72 -7.66 27.03 -10.75
C TYR A 72 -7.30 28.53 -10.77
N LEU A 73 -8.10 29.37 -11.42
CA LEU A 73 -7.95 30.83 -11.42
C LEU A 73 -6.53 31.32 -11.84
N GLY A 74 -5.86 30.63 -12.75
CA GLY A 74 -4.52 30.96 -13.23
C GLY A 74 -3.37 30.50 -12.32
N ALA A 75 -3.65 29.71 -11.29
CA ALA A 75 -2.60 29.13 -10.46
C ALA A 75 -1.72 28.14 -11.25
N THR A 76 -0.44 28.08 -10.91
CA THR A 76 0.48 27.07 -11.48
C THR A 76 0.12 25.67 -10.95
N ILE A 77 -0.21 24.75 -11.85
CA ILE A 77 -0.55 23.37 -11.48
C ILE A 77 0.71 22.49 -11.53
N GLN A 78 0.93 21.77 -10.45
CA GLN A 78 2.12 20.91 -10.25
C GLN A 78 1.69 19.50 -9.83
N VAL A 79 2.56 18.51 -10.01
CA VAL A 79 2.32 17.14 -9.51
C VAL A 79 2.09 17.16 -8.00
N THR A 80 2.97 17.81 -7.27
CA THR A 80 2.78 18.12 -5.85
C THR A 80 2.51 19.62 -5.71
N PRO A 81 1.40 20.07 -5.11
CA PRO A 81 0.43 19.27 -4.34
C PRO A 81 -0.83 18.80 -5.12
N HIS A 82 -1.04 19.17 -6.39
CA HIS A 82 -2.35 19.03 -7.03
C HIS A 82 -2.70 17.57 -7.34
N VAL A 83 -1.77 16.79 -7.92
CA VAL A 83 -2.02 15.37 -8.23
C VAL A 83 -2.01 14.56 -6.93
N THR A 84 -1.05 14.80 -6.03
CA THR A 84 -0.99 14.09 -4.74
C THR A 84 -2.24 14.34 -3.89
N GLU A 85 -2.76 15.58 -3.87
CA GLU A 85 -4.00 15.91 -3.16
C GLU A 85 -5.23 15.23 -3.81
N ALA A 86 -5.31 15.18 -5.14
CA ALA A 86 -6.40 14.49 -5.84
C ALA A 86 -6.40 12.98 -5.53
N ILE A 87 -5.22 12.34 -5.48
CA ILE A 87 -5.07 10.96 -5.04
C ILE A 87 -5.57 10.80 -3.61
N ARG A 88 -5.10 11.63 -2.69
CA ARG A 88 -5.51 11.61 -1.28
C ARG A 88 -7.02 11.75 -1.15
N GLN A 89 -7.61 12.76 -1.81
CA GLN A 89 -9.06 12.99 -1.78
C GLN A 89 -9.84 11.76 -2.28
N TRP A 90 -9.37 11.14 -3.37
CA TRP A 90 -10.02 9.93 -3.86
C TRP A 90 -9.94 8.79 -2.84
N ILE A 91 -8.81 8.59 -2.16
CA ILE A 91 -8.64 7.54 -1.15
C ILE A 91 -9.56 7.80 0.07
N VAL A 92 -9.58 9.03 0.59
CA VAL A 92 -10.33 9.35 1.82
C VAL A 92 -11.83 9.54 1.58
N ASN A 93 -12.25 9.78 0.33
CA ASN A 93 -13.66 9.93 -0.03
C ASN A 93 -14.38 8.58 0.04
N THR A 94 -14.89 8.28 1.22
CA THR A 94 -15.62 7.05 1.53
C THR A 94 -16.56 7.27 2.72
N ASN A 95 -17.68 6.56 2.70
CA ASN A 95 -18.62 6.52 3.83
C ASN A 95 -18.22 5.50 4.90
N SER A 96 -17.18 4.69 4.64
CA SER A 96 -16.71 3.67 5.56
C SER A 96 -15.74 4.23 6.60
N ASP A 97 -15.77 3.67 7.80
CA ASP A 97 -14.83 4.03 8.88
C ASP A 97 -13.42 3.47 8.62
N LYS A 98 -13.30 2.45 7.79
CA LYS A 98 -12.06 1.76 7.45
C LYS A 98 -11.94 1.60 5.95
N THR A 99 -10.81 1.97 5.40
CA THR A 99 -10.52 1.85 3.97
C THR A 99 -9.30 0.98 3.77
N ILE A 100 -9.37 0.08 2.79
CA ILE A 100 -8.21 -0.67 2.33
C ILE A 100 -7.95 -0.24 0.89
N THR A 101 -6.82 0.40 0.65
CA THR A 101 -6.42 0.83 -0.69
C THR A 101 -5.18 0.06 -1.13
N VAL A 102 -5.28 -0.60 -2.27
CA VAL A 102 -4.14 -1.21 -2.95
C VAL A 102 -3.56 -0.19 -3.91
N ILE A 103 -2.26 0.04 -3.82
CA ILE A 103 -1.49 0.74 -4.84
C ILE A 103 -0.91 -0.29 -5.80
N GLY A 104 -1.21 -0.16 -7.08
CA GLY A 104 -0.63 -0.99 -8.14
C GLY A 104 0.88 -0.78 -8.26
N GLY A 105 1.55 -1.54 -9.17
CA GLY A 105 3.00 -1.42 -9.37
C GLY A 105 3.83 -1.81 -8.15
N ASN A 106 5.09 -1.37 -8.12
CA ASN A 106 6.04 -1.64 -7.05
C ASN A 106 6.61 -0.35 -6.46
N VAL A 107 7.12 -0.45 -5.24
CA VAL A 107 8.02 0.57 -4.68
C VAL A 107 9.28 0.64 -5.55
N GLY A 108 9.65 1.84 -5.99
CA GLY A 108 10.80 2.09 -6.86
C GLY A 108 10.46 2.24 -8.35
N ASP A 109 9.26 1.82 -8.79
CA ASP A 109 8.80 2.09 -10.14
C ASP A 109 8.52 3.60 -10.31
N MET A 110 8.97 4.20 -11.41
CA MET A 110 8.86 5.65 -11.65
C MET A 110 7.39 6.11 -11.70
N GLU A 111 6.53 5.35 -12.37
CA GLU A 111 5.10 5.63 -12.46
C GLU A 111 4.39 5.60 -11.10
N ASN A 112 4.99 4.95 -10.11
CA ASN A 112 4.42 4.83 -8.78
C ASN A 112 4.84 5.95 -7.81
N LEU A 113 5.83 6.78 -8.18
CA LEU A 113 6.39 7.80 -7.30
C LEU A 113 5.33 8.80 -6.81
N VAL A 114 4.43 9.24 -7.68
CA VAL A 114 3.37 10.18 -7.29
C VAL A 114 2.36 9.55 -6.33
N CYS A 115 2.04 8.27 -6.53
CA CYS A 115 1.16 7.53 -5.63
C CYS A 115 1.80 7.40 -4.24
N LEU A 116 3.09 7.05 -4.20
CA LEU A 116 3.85 6.88 -2.97
C LEU A 116 4.05 8.22 -2.24
N GLU A 117 4.28 9.32 -2.97
CA GLU A 117 4.33 10.66 -2.37
C GLU A 117 2.99 11.01 -1.70
N SER A 118 1.86 10.75 -2.36
CA SER A 118 0.54 10.95 -1.75
C SER A 118 0.36 10.09 -0.48
N VAL A 119 0.84 8.83 -0.49
CA VAL A 119 0.81 7.95 0.69
C VAL A 119 1.67 8.52 1.83
N ARG A 120 2.85 9.06 1.52
CA ARG A 120 3.72 9.74 2.50
C ARG A 120 3.01 10.92 3.14
N GLU A 121 2.37 11.79 2.34
CA GLU A 121 1.58 12.92 2.84
C GLU A 121 0.41 12.45 3.70
N MET A 122 -0.30 11.39 3.29
CA MET A 122 -1.40 10.82 4.07
C MET A 122 -0.94 10.31 5.44
N LYS A 123 0.28 9.77 5.54
CA LYS A 123 0.83 9.31 6.83
C LYS A 123 0.97 10.45 7.85
N MET A 124 1.14 11.69 7.37
CA MET A 124 1.25 12.90 8.21
C MET A 124 -0.11 13.53 8.55
N ARG A 125 -1.12 13.36 7.69
CA ARG A 125 -2.39 14.08 7.75
C ARG A 125 -3.57 13.23 8.20
N GLU A 126 -3.47 11.91 7.98
CA GLU A 126 -4.54 10.93 8.21
C GLU A 126 -4.08 9.80 9.13
N ASN A 127 -5.01 9.09 9.76
CA ASN A 127 -4.69 7.83 10.45
C ASN A 127 -4.43 6.73 9.43
N THR A 128 -3.24 6.76 8.84
CA THR A 128 -2.83 5.86 7.77
C THR A 128 -1.91 4.76 8.29
N LYS A 129 -2.20 3.52 7.91
CA LYS A 129 -1.38 2.33 8.17
C LYS A 129 -0.90 1.74 6.86
N ILE A 130 0.37 1.40 6.79
CA ILE A 130 1.02 0.92 5.57
C ILE A 130 1.45 -0.53 5.73
N ILE A 131 1.00 -1.37 4.81
CA ILE A 131 1.44 -2.75 4.65
C ILE A 131 2.38 -2.78 3.44
N LEU A 132 3.62 -3.20 3.66
CA LEU A 132 4.50 -3.61 2.57
C LEU A 132 4.32 -5.10 2.35
N TYR A 133 3.84 -5.50 1.17
CA TYR A 133 3.65 -6.88 0.79
C TYR A 133 4.69 -7.30 -0.24
N ALA A 134 5.47 -8.32 0.07
CA ALA A 134 6.61 -8.74 -0.75
C ALA A 134 6.80 -10.26 -0.72
N PRO A 135 7.23 -10.88 -1.83
CA PRO A 135 7.62 -12.27 -1.84
C PRO A 135 8.99 -12.46 -1.18
N ILE A 136 9.17 -13.63 -0.56
CA ILE A 136 10.46 -14.10 -0.09
C ILE A 136 10.67 -15.53 -0.58
N GLN A 137 11.70 -15.71 -1.40
CA GLN A 137 11.93 -16.95 -2.12
C GLN A 137 13.00 -17.80 -1.43
N TYR A 138 12.79 -19.12 -1.46
CA TYR A 138 13.81 -20.09 -1.08
C TYR A 138 14.69 -20.42 -2.29
N LEU A 139 15.99 -20.29 -2.14
CA LEU A 139 16.93 -20.70 -3.17
C LEU A 139 17.51 -22.07 -2.83
N GLU A 140 17.13 -23.08 -3.60
CA GLU A 140 17.61 -24.47 -3.44
C GLU A 140 19.14 -24.55 -3.50
N THR A 141 19.77 -23.80 -4.42
CA THR A 141 21.24 -23.76 -4.57
C THR A 141 21.97 -23.21 -3.36
N ALA A 142 21.31 -22.40 -2.54
CA ALA A 142 21.88 -21.79 -1.34
C ALA A 142 21.34 -22.39 -0.04
N GLY A 143 20.30 -23.21 -0.12
CA GLY A 143 19.65 -23.84 1.03
C GLY A 143 19.02 -22.85 2.01
N GLU A 144 18.65 -21.63 1.55
CA GLU A 144 18.15 -20.56 2.42
C GLU A 144 17.07 -19.68 1.78
N LEU A 145 16.24 -19.04 2.62
CA LEU A 145 15.35 -17.97 2.22
C LEU A 145 16.13 -16.67 1.94
N LYS A 146 15.90 -16.05 0.78
CA LYS A 146 16.57 -14.81 0.38
C LYS A 146 15.87 -13.58 0.92
N THR A 147 16.36 -13.05 2.04
CA THR A 147 15.81 -11.87 2.71
C THR A 147 16.26 -10.55 2.07
N LYS A 148 17.35 -10.51 1.30
CA LYS A 148 17.90 -9.26 0.72
C LYS A 148 16.91 -8.50 -0.18
N PRO A 149 16.14 -9.12 -1.10
CA PRO A 149 15.19 -8.38 -1.91
C PRO A 149 14.16 -7.62 -1.07
N VAL A 150 13.62 -8.25 -0.04
CA VAL A 150 12.67 -7.62 0.90
C VAL A 150 13.34 -6.45 1.65
N GLN A 151 14.58 -6.62 2.09
CA GLN A 151 15.34 -5.54 2.76
C GLN A 151 15.55 -4.33 1.83
N HIS A 152 15.86 -4.56 0.55
CA HIS A 152 16.07 -3.49 -0.43
C HIS A 152 14.78 -2.72 -0.69
N VAL A 153 13.66 -3.41 -0.87
CA VAL A 153 12.34 -2.77 -1.06
C VAL A 153 11.93 -1.95 0.16
N ALA A 154 12.11 -2.49 1.37
CA ALA A 154 11.80 -1.75 2.58
C ALA A 154 12.69 -0.49 2.72
N LYS A 155 13.98 -0.59 2.38
CA LYS A 155 14.89 0.57 2.36
C LYS A 155 14.47 1.59 1.31
N GLU A 156 14.05 1.16 0.12
CA GLU A 156 13.57 2.06 -0.92
C GLU A 156 12.29 2.80 -0.48
N ALA A 157 11.33 2.09 0.14
CA ALA A 157 10.16 2.73 0.74
C ALA A 157 10.56 3.79 1.79
N MET A 158 11.54 3.48 2.66
CA MET A 158 12.04 4.41 3.65
C MET A 158 12.75 5.63 3.04
N ARG A 159 13.47 5.46 1.92
CA ARG A 159 14.07 6.59 1.17
C ARG A 159 13.01 7.56 0.64
N LEU A 160 11.83 7.04 0.28
CA LEU A 160 10.66 7.83 -0.11
C LEU A 160 9.88 8.38 1.11
N GLY A 161 10.40 8.24 2.33
CA GLY A 161 9.75 8.69 3.56
C GLY A 161 8.59 7.80 4.03
N ILE A 162 8.46 6.59 3.47
CA ILE A 162 7.41 5.63 3.80
C ILE A 162 7.98 4.54 4.72
N ARG A 163 7.54 4.55 5.98
CA ARG A 163 7.87 3.47 6.92
C ARG A 163 6.67 2.54 7.06
N PRO A 164 6.78 1.26 6.64
CA PRO A 164 5.71 0.29 6.80
C PRO A 164 5.37 0.04 8.28
N ASP A 165 4.07 -0.07 8.59
CA ASP A 165 3.58 -0.49 9.92
C ASP A 165 3.57 -2.02 10.04
N VAL A 166 3.35 -2.70 8.90
CA VAL A 166 3.33 -4.16 8.79
C VAL A 166 4.12 -4.59 7.56
N LEU A 167 4.92 -5.62 7.70
CA LEU A 167 5.54 -6.35 6.60
C LEU A 167 4.79 -7.68 6.45
N CYS A 168 4.14 -7.88 5.30
CA CYS A 168 3.50 -9.14 4.94
C CYS A 168 4.36 -9.83 3.89
N LEU A 169 4.68 -11.10 4.11
CA LEU A 169 5.56 -11.88 3.25
C LEU A 169 4.82 -13.07 2.66
N ASP A 170 4.91 -13.22 1.34
CA ASP A 170 4.54 -14.43 0.63
C ASP A 170 5.80 -15.29 0.52
N SER A 171 5.82 -16.40 1.22
CA SER A 171 7.03 -17.21 1.43
C SER A 171 6.86 -18.63 0.90
N ASP A 172 7.89 -19.14 0.26
CA ASP A 172 7.93 -20.55 -0.18
C ASP A 172 8.04 -21.54 1.00
N LYS A 173 8.62 -21.10 2.12
CA LYS A 173 8.83 -21.91 3.32
C LYS A 173 8.58 -21.12 4.60
N GLU A 174 8.45 -21.81 5.72
CA GLU A 174 8.36 -21.17 7.05
C GLU A 174 9.61 -20.32 7.35
N LEU A 175 9.41 -19.17 7.98
CA LEU A 175 10.49 -18.31 8.43
C LEU A 175 10.91 -18.68 9.85
N HIS A 176 12.20 -18.86 10.05
CA HIS A 176 12.78 -19.09 11.36
C HIS A 176 13.16 -17.78 12.06
N ASP A 177 13.51 -17.87 13.32
CA ASP A 177 13.86 -16.71 14.15
C ASP A 177 15.06 -15.90 13.62
N SER A 178 16.00 -16.59 13.00
CA SER A 178 17.19 -15.97 12.38
C SER A 178 16.84 -15.06 11.22
N GLU A 179 15.93 -15.50 10.30
CA GLU A 179 15.46 -14.67 9.20
C GLU A 179 14.61 -13.50 9.71
N LEU A 180 13.75 -13.75 10.70
CA LEU A 180 12.89 -12.70 11.28
C LEU A 180 13.70 -11.60 11.95
N LYS A 181 14.75 -11.95 12.72
CA LYS A 181 15.67 -10.98 13.34
C LYS A 181 16.42 -10.17 12.26
N LYS A 182 16.90 -10.84 11.21
CA LYS A 182 17.55 -10.17 10.09
C LYS A 182 16.63 -9.20 9.37
N ILE A 183 15.39 -9.63 9.08
CA ILE A 183 14.38 -8.77 8.43
C ILE A 183 14.03 -7.59 9.34
N GLU A 184 13.76 -7.79 10.63
CA GLU A 184 13.49 -6.72 11.60
C GLU A 184 14.59 -5.67 11.61
N LEU A 185 15.85 -6.10 11.70
CA LEU A 185 17.00 -5.20 11.74
C LEU A 185 17.10 -4.30 10.51
N TYR A 186 16.90 -4.88 9.32
CA TYR A 186 17.11 -4.16 8.05
C TYR A 186 15.90 -3.44 7.51
N THR A 187 14.68 -3.80 7.94
CA THR A 187 13.44 -3.16 7.50
C THR A 187 12.89 -2.16 8.51
N ALA A 188 13.44 -2.14 9.74
CA ALA A 188 12.93 -1.37 10.87
C ALA A 188 11.44 -1.64 11.19
N VAL A 189 10.89 -2.78 10.73
CA VAL A 189 9.56 -3.25 11.10
C VAL A 189 9.70 -4.22 12.26
N PRO A 190 9.08 -3.96 13.43
CA PRO A 190 9.19 -4.85 14.59
C PRO A 190 8.76 -6.28 14.26
N LYS A 191 9.48 -7.28 14.78
CA LYS A 191 9.23 -8.72 14.55
C LYS A 191 7.76 -9.11 14.70
N LYS A 192 7.07 -8.56 15.70
CA LYS A 192 5.64 -8.80 15.93
C LYS A 192 4.71 -8.31 14.81
N ASN A 193 5.21 -7.43 13.94
CA ASN A 193 4.51 -6.88 12.79
C ASN A 193 5.02 -7.47 11.46
N ILE A 194 5.91 -8.46 11.51
CA ILE A 194 6.33 -9.25 10.34
C ILE A 194 5.45 -10.48 10.30
N ILE A 195 4.59 -10.54 9.29
CA ILE A 195 3.60 -11.60 9.09
C ILE A 195 3.94 -12.32 7.79
N TRP A 196 3.80 -13.62 7.74
CA TRP A 196 4.05 -14.39 6.51
C TRP A 196 3.01 -15.50 6.32
N HIS A 197 2.92 -15.99 5.10
CA HIS A 197 2.16 -17.16 4.72
C HIS A 197 2.92 -17.99 3.69
N THR A 198 2.70 -19.29 3.70
CA THR A 198 3.23 -20.23 2.72
C THR A 198 2.13 -20.80 1.81
N ASN A 199 0.91 -20.90 2.34
CA ASN A 199 -0.24 -21.46 1.62
C ASN A 199 -1.51 -20.72 2.02
N GLY A 200 -1.75 -19.58 1.38
CA GLY A 200 -2.99 -18.80 1.57
C GLY A 200 -2.91 -17.71 2.65
N MET A 201 -3.66 -16.67 2.42
CA MET A 201 -3.55 -15.37 3.12
C MET A 201 -4.46 -15.24 4.35
N LYS A 202 -5.33 -16.23 4.62
CA LYS A 202 -6.45 -16.11 5.55
C LYS A 202 -6.01 -15.80 6.98
N ASP A 203 -5.02 -16.51 7.47
CA ASP A 203 -4.52 -16.31 8.83
C ASP A 203 -3.61 -15.07 8.94
N CYS A 204 -2.87 -14.73 7.89
CA CYS A 204 -2.16 -13.47 7.79
C CYS A 204 -3.11 -12.29 7.87
N ALA A 205 -4.22 -12.31 7.13
CA ALA A 205 -5.22 -11.25 7.15
C ALA A 205 -5.80 -11.03 8.56
N LYS A 206 -6.10 -12.10 9.30
CA LYS A 206 -6.55 -11.99 10.70
C LYS A 206 -5.51 -11.33 11.61
N LYS A 207 -4.24 -11.74 11.49
CA LYS A 207 -3.13 -11.14 12.26
C LYS A 207 -2.96 -9.66 11.92
N ILE A 208 -2.98 -9.31 10.63
CA ILE A 208 -2.91 -7.92 10.15
C ILE A 208 -4.06 -7.08 10.70
N VAL A 209 -5.29 -7.56 10.64
CA VAL A 209 -6.47 -6.88 11.20
C VAL A 209 -6.30 -6.62 12.69
N LYS A 210 -5.77 -7.59 13.45
CA LYS A 210 -5.49 -7.41 14.88
C LYS A 210 -4.42 -6.34 15.14
N ILE A 211 -3.39 -6.27 14.32
CA ILE A 211 -2.32 -5.26 14.46
C ILE A 211 -2.84 -3.87 14.13
N ILE A 212 -3.57 -3.72 13.00
CA ILE A 212 -3.97 -2.42 12.46
C ILE A 212 -5.21 -1.88 13.18
N TYR A 213 -6.20 -2.73 13.46
CA TYR A 213 -7.51 -2.33 13.95
C TYR A 213 -7.82 -2.81 15.37
N GLY A 214 -6.98 -3.67 15.96
CA GLY A 214 -7.25 -4.35 17.24
C GLY A 214 -7.08 -3.49 18.50
N ARG A 215 -6.76 -2.20 18.41
CA ARG A 215 -6.53 -1.30 19.56
C ARG A 215 -7.65 -0.27 19.78
N ASN A 216 -8.86 -0.54 19.38
CA ASN A 216 -10.00 0.24 19.84
C ASN A 216 -10.74 -0.55 20.93
N LYS A 217 -10.28 -0.41 22.17
CA LYS A 217 -11.13 -0.52 23.35
C LYS A 217 -11.64 0.87 23.69
#